data_d005c505b4554a2bedb8906a4e1adddc
#
_entry.id   d005c505b4554a2bedb8906a4e1adddc
#
_cell.length_a   1.000
_cell.length_b   1.000
_cell.length_c   1.000
_cell.angle_alpha   90.00
_cell.angle_beta   90.00
_cell.angle_gamma   90.00
#
_symmetry.space_group_name_H-M   'P 1'
#
loop_
_entity.id
_entity.type
_entity.pdbx_description
1 polymer ?
#
loop_
_entity_poly.entity_id
_entity_poly.type
_entity_poly.pdbx_seq_one_letter_code
_entity_poly.pdbx_strand_id
1 'polypeptide(L)'
;MLAKRIIPCLDVDNGRVKKGVNFVNLVDVGSPVDIAATYEEQGADELVFLDITATVDRRMTMRDVVTDISKHVFMPLTVGGGIKTVDDMSALLKAGADKVSLNSAALARPELISEGAQKFGNQCMVVAIDVKTDSETGKWYVYTHGGRKRSDWEALAWAKEAVSRGAGELLVTSMDKDGTKSGFDIKLYKTLEEVVDVPIIASGGAGTVQHFIDVFTETGVTGALAASIFHFGEISIPDLKSQLKAAGIAVR
;
A
#
# COMPACT_ATOMS: atom_id res chain seq x y z
N MET A 1 -15.44 -17.59 0.68
CA MET A 1 -15.17 -16.13 0.77
C MET A 1 -13.69 -15.94 1.02
N LEU A 2 -13.01 -15.05 0.31
CA LEU A 2 -11.58 -14.79 0.53
C LEU A 2 -11.40 -14.06 1.87
N ALA A 3 -10.46 -14.51 2.71
CA ALA A 3 -10.17 -13.82 3.96
C ALA A 3 -9.61 -12.42 3.69
N LYS A 4 -10.09 -11.42 4.42
CA LYS A 4 -9.61 -10.04 4.36
C LYS A 4 -8.26 -9.92 5.04
N ARG A 5 -7.39 -9.03 4.53
CA ARG A 5 -6.03 -8.82 5.03
C ARG A 5 -5.90 -7.51 5.78
N ILE A 6 -5.25 -7.55 6.94
CA ILE A 6 -4.85 -6.37 7.71
C ILE A 6 -3.38 -6.12 7.42
N ILE A 7 -3.07 -4.95 6.85
CA ILE A 7 -1.78 -4.64 6.25
C ILE A 7 -1.20 -3.38 6.89
N PRO A 8 -0.24 -3.51 7.82
CA PRO A 8 0.57 -2.37 8.25
C PRO A 8 1.43 -1.80 7.11
N CYS A 9 1.64 -0.48 7.13
CA CYS A 9 2.54 0.20 6.20
C CYS A 9 3.68 0.88 6.95
N LEU A 10 4.90 0.69 6.49
CA LEU A 10 6.10 1.33 7.01
C LEU A 10 6.69 2.29 5.97
N ASP A 11 6.65 3.58 6.29
CA ASP A 11 7.40 4.60 5.54
C ASP A 11 8.84 4.60 6.02
N VAL A 12 9.79 4.32 5.13
CA VAL A 12 11.21 4.22 5.47
C VAL A 12 12.00 5.37 4.87
N ASP A 13 12.76 6.05 5.72
CA ASP A 13 13.71 7.09 5.36
C ASP A 13 15.08 6.80 5.98
N ASN A 14 16.12 6.71 5.14
CA ASN A 14 17.48 6.39 5.59
C ASN A 14 17.57 5.11 6.44
N GLY A 15 16.86 4.05 6.07
CA GLY A 15 16.87 2.79 6.80
C GLY A 15 16.17 2.82 8.16
N ARG A 16 15.38 3.85 8.45
CA ARG A 16 14.58 3.98 9.67
C ARG A 16 13.11 4.22 9.33
N VAL A 17 12.24 3.65 10.14
CA VAL A 17 10.80 3.91 9.98
C VAL A 17 10.50 5.33 10.45
N LYS A 18 9.85 6.09 9.59
CA LYS A 18 9.41 7.45 9.86
C LYS A 18 7.90 7.55 9.73
N LYS A 19 7.30 8.41 10.54
CA LYS A 19 5.89 8.74 10.41
C LYS A 19 5.65 10.23 10.51
N GLY A 20 4.81 10.73 9.62
CA GLY A 20 4.34 12.11 9.61
C GLY A 20 2.98 12.21 8.93
N VAL A 21 2.28 13.33 9.12
CA VAL A 21 1.05 13.63 8.39
C VAL A 21 1.44 14.25 7.06
N ASN A 22 0.95 13.70 5.95
CA ASN A 22 1.29 14.16 4.58
C ASN A 22 2.81 14.25 4.32
N PHE A 23 3.61 13.33 4.87
CA PHE A 23 5.08 13.30 4.76
C PHE A 23 5.78 14.57 5.30
N VAL A 24 5.15 15.28 6.21
CA VAL A 24 5.70 16.46 6.88
C VAL A 24 5.90 16.19 8.37
N ASN A 25 6.93 16.79 8.98
CA ASN A 25 7.29 16.61 10.40
C ASN A 25 7.49 15.12 10.77
N LEU A 26 8.34 14.44 10.01
CA LEU A 26 8.62 13.01 10.20
C LEU A 26 9.23 12.73 11.58
N VAL A 27 8.57 11.87 12.34
CA VAL A 27 9.05 11.35 13.63
C VAL A 27 9.68 9.98 13.41
N ASP A 28 10.80 9.71 14.04
CA ASP A 28 11.46 8.41 14.03
C ASP A 28 10.68 7.43 14.91
N VAL A 29 10.25 6.32 14.32
CA VAL A 29 9.45 5.29 15.00
C VAL A 29 10.32 4.11 15.44
N GLY A 30 11.43 3.85 14.75
CA GLY A 30 12.35 2.77 15.13
C GLY A 30 13.00 2.01 13.98
N SER A 31 13.55 0.84 14.31
CA SER A 31 14.14 -0.10 13.36
C SER A 31 13.05 -0.77 12.54
N PRO A 32 13.17 -0.80 11.19
CA PRO A 32 12.23 -1.53 10.34
C PRO A 32 12.11 -3.02 10.69
N VAL A 33 13.21 -3.67 11.04
CA VAL A 33 13.23 -5.10 11.38
C VAL A 33 12.45 -5.39 12.67
N ASP A 34 12.68 -4.59 13.72
CA ASP A 34 12.02 -4.79 15.02
C ASP A 34 10.52 -4.53 14.91
N ILE A 35 10.13 -3.49 14.16
CA ILE A 35 8.73 -3.16 13.94
C ILE A 35 8.04 -4.22 13.10
N ALA A 36 8.71 -4.72 12.05
CA ALA A 36 8.17 -5.79 11.20
C ALA A 36 7.96 -7.08 12.01
N ALA A 37 8.92 -7.47 12.86
CA ALA A 37 8.78 -8.63 13.75
C ALA A 37 7.61 -8.45 14.73
N THR A 38 7.45 -7.26 15.30
CA THR A 38 6.30 -6.96 16.18
C THR A 38 4.96 -7.12 15.45
N TYR A 39 4.86 -6.69 14.19
CA TYR A 39 3.62 -6.87 13.42
C TYR A 39 3.36 -8.32 13.04
N GLU A 40 4.41 -9.11 12.76
CA GLU A 40 4.26 -10.55 12.55
C GLU A 40 3.74 -11.24 13.82
N GLU A 41 4.31 -10.94 14.98
CA GLU A 41 3.85 -11.46 16.28
C GLU A 41 2.40 -11.07 16.58
N GLN A 42 1.97 -9.88 16.16
CA GLN A 42 0.58 -9.44 16.27
C GLN A 42 -0.35 -10.09 15.22
N GLY A 43 0.21 -10.85 14.28
CA GLY A 43 -0.57 -11.55 13.26
C GLY A 43 -1.02 -10.66 12.10
N ALA A 44 -0.22 -9.67 11.69
CA ALA A 44 -0.43 -8.97 10.43
C ALA A 44 -0.40 -9.97 9.26
N ASP A 45 -1.20 -9.71 8.22
CA ASP A 45 -1.36 -10.63 7.10
C ASP A 45 -0.36 -10.37 5.96
N GLU A 46 0.14 -9.17 5.87
CA GLU A 46 1.09 -8.67 4.88
C GLU A 46 1.73 -7.39 5.42
N LEU A 47 2.89 -7.03 4.95
CA LEU A 47 3.57 -5.78 5.29
C LEU A 47 3.91 -5.00 4.02
N VAL A 48 3.63 -3.70 4.03
CA VAL A 48 4.02 -2.79 2.95
C VAL A 48 5.15 -1.90 3.42
N PHE A 49 6.23 -1.86 2.66
CA PHE A 49 7.36 -0.94 2.83
C PHE A 49 7.39 0.08 1.71
N LEU A 50 7.43 1.35 2.08
CA LEU A 50 7.55 2.45 1.12
C LEU A 50 8.84 3.23 1.41
N ASP A 51 9.79 3.21 0.47
CA ASP A 51 10.93 4.12 0.49
C ASP A 51 10.46 5.53 0.09
N ILE A 52 10.47 6.43 1.06
CA ILE A 52 10.04 7.83 0.86
C ILE A 52 11.20 8.76 0.48
N THR A 53 12.41 8.22 0.29
CA THR A 53 13.66 9.02 0.10
C THR A 53 14.39 8.79 -1.22
N ALA A 54 13.79 8.61 -2.27
CA ALA A 54 14.23 8.28 -3.63
C ALA A 54 15.56 8.94 -4.17
N THR A 55 16.73 8.64 -3.56
CA THR A 55 18.06 8.91 -4.17
C THR A 55 18.81 7.60 -4.47
N VAL A 56 19.74 7.63 -5.44
CA VAL A 56 20.44 6.42 -5.94
C VAL A 56 21.21 5.70 -4.82
N ASP A 57 21.92 6.43 -3.98
CA ASP A 57 22.73 5.86 -2.89
C ASP A 57 21.86 5.18 -1.80
N ARG A 58 20.59 5.56 -1.71
CA ARG A 58 19.64 5.04 -0.71
C ARG A 58 18.90 3.78 -1.14
N ARG A 59 18.90 3.43 -2.44
CA ARG A 59 18.36 2.15 -2.94
C ARG A 59 19.15 0.94 -2.43
N MET A 60 20.46 1.09 -2.27
CA MET A 60 21.29 0.06 -1.63
C MET A 60 20.83 -0.18 -0.18
N THR A 61 20.56 0.90 0.56
CA THR A 61 20.03 0.83 1.93
C THR A 61 18.68 0.11 2.00
N MET A 62 17.75 0.39 1.06
CA MET A 62 16.44 -0.28 1.05
C MET A 62 16.58 -1.79 0.76
N ARG A 63 17.43 -2.18 -0.19
CA ARG A 63 17.70 -3.59 -0.46
C ARG A 63 18.26 -4.32 0.76
N ASP A 64 19.17 -3.67 1.50
CA ASP A 64 19.76 -4.25 2.70
C ASP A 64 18.71 -4.38 3.82
N VAL A 65 17.87 -3.38 4.01
CA VAL A 65 16.72 -3.43 4.94
C VAL A 65 15.77 -4.58 4.59
N VAL A 66 15.38 -4.72 3.32
CA VAL A 66 14.53 -5.83 2.86
C VAL A 66 15.19 -7.18 3.12
N THR A 67 16.50 -7.29 2.84
CA THR A 67 17.26 -8.52 3.11
C THR A 67 17.28 -8.86 4.60
N ASP A 68 17.43 -7.87 5.47
CA ASP A 68 17.46 -8.11 6.90
C ASP A 68 16.08 -8.47 7.46
N ILE A 69 15.01 -7.84 6.97
CA ILE A 69 13.64 -8.17 7.35
C ILE A 69 13.29 -9.60 6.92
N SER A 70 13.61 -9.97 5.68
CA SER A 70 13.28 -11.30 5.14
C SER A 70 13.94 -12.47 5.85
N LYS A 71 14.96 -12.21 6.68
CA LYS A 71 15.57 -13.22 7.55
C LYS A 71 14.78 -13.47 8.84
N HIS A 72 13.95 -12.53 9.25
CA HIS A 72 13.29 -12.53 10.57
C HIS A 72 11.77 -12.54 10.48
N VAL A 73 11.20 -12.18 9.32
CA VAL A 73 9.76 -12.01 9.12
C VAL A 73 9.34 -12.87 7.92
N PHE A 74 8.26 -13.63 8.09
CA PHE A 74 7.78 -14.61 7.10
C PHE A 74 6.40 -14.27 6.52
N MET A 75 5.76 -13.18 6.99
CA MET A 75 4.57 -12.65 6.32
C MET A 75 4.95 -12.03 4.96
N PRO A 76 4.04 -12.05 3.96
CA PRO A 76 4.31 -11.47 2.66
C PRO A 76 4.74 -10.00 2.75
N LEU A 77 5.77 -9.65 1.98
CA LEU A 77 6.39 -8.33 1.97
C LEU A 77 6.22 -7.66 0.61
N THR A 78 5.52 -6.53 0.58
CA THR A 78 5.40 -5.65 -0.58
C THR A 78 6.32 -4.45 -0.42
N VAL A 79 7.20 -4.22 -1.38
CA VAL A 79 8.19 -3.12 -1.33
C VAL A 79 7.92 -2.13 -2.45
N GLY A 80 7.83 -0.85 -2.10
CA GLY A 80 7.61 0.26 -3.03
C GLY A 80 8.54 1.44 -2.75
N GLY A 81 8.45 2.43 -3.64
CA GLY A 81 9.28 3.62 -3.58
C GLY A 81 10.55 3.51 -4.44
N GLY A 82 10.79 4.53 -5.25
CA GLY A 82 12.01 4.66 -6.04
C GLY A 82 12.23 3.66 -7.19
N ILE A 83 11.37 2.69 -7.42
CA ILE A 83 11.50 1.66 -8.47
C ILE A 83 11.27 2.31 -9.84
N LYS A 84 12.25 2.22 -10.74
CA LYS A 84 12.21 2.83 -12.08
C LYS A 84 12.51 1.86 -13.21
N THR A 85 13.07 0.70 -12.91
CA THR A 85 13.50 -0.29 -13.90
C THR A 85 13.13 -1.71 -13.47
N VAL A 86 13.10 -2.62 -14.42
CA VAL A 86 12.92 -4.05 -14.16
C VAL A 86 14.07 -4.63 -13.34
N ASP A 87 15.26 -4.06 -13.43
CA ASP A 87 16.41 -4.48 -12.63
C ASP A 87 16.26 -4.05 -11.17
N ASP A 88 15.66 -2.87 -10.89
CA ASP A 88 15.30 -2.48 -9.52
C ASP A 88 14.30 -3.48 -8.91
N MET A 89 13.26 -3.88 -9.67
CA MET A 89 12.31 -4.91 -9.24
C MET A 89 13.01 -6.24 -8.93
N SER A 90 13.88 -6.69 -9.86
CA SER A 90 14.65 -7.92 -9.69
C SER A 90 15.52 -7.90 -8.43
N ALA A 91 16.13 -6.76 -8.13
CA ALA A 91 16.99 -6.60 -6.96
C ALA A 91 16.18 -6.72 -5.65
N LEU A 92 14.99 -6.11 -5.59
CA LEU A 92 14.12 -6.18 -4.41
C LEU A 92 13.51 -7.57 -4.20
N LEU A 93 13.03 -8.22 -5.27
CA LEU A 93 12.50 -9.58 -5.20
C LEU A 93 13.59 -10.59 -4.77
N LYS A 94 14.82 -10.44 -5.27
CA LYS A 94 15.97 -11.26 -4.82
C LYS A 94 16.40 -10.97 -3.38
N ALA A 95 16.13 -9.77 -2.88
CA ALA A 95 16.41 -9.41 -1.48
C ALA A 95 15.38 -9.99 -0.51
N GLY A 96 14.25 -10.51 -0.99
CA GLY A 96 13.24 -11.18 -0.18
C GLY A 96 11.84 -10.52 -0.23
N ALA A 97 11.62 -9.51 -1.07
CA ALA A 97 10.27 -9.01 -1.32
C ALA A 97 9.43 -10.04 -2.10
N ASP A 98 8.17 -10.21 -1.74
CA ASP A 98 7.21 -11.04 -2.48
C ASP A 98 6.56 -10.27 -3.61
N LYS A 99 6.36 -8.97 -3.43
CA LYS A 99 5.75 -8.06 -4.40
C LYS A 99 6.52 -6.74 -4.47
N VAL A 100 6.42 -6.10 -5.62
CA VAL A 100 6.93 -4.74 -5.84
C VAL A 100 5.78 -3.80 -6.16
N SER A 101 5.81 -2.60 -5.56
CA SER A 101 4.78 -1.59 -5.74
C SER A 101 5.30 -0.43 -6.58
N LEU A 102 4.62 -0.17 -7.69
CA LEU A 102 4.93 0.91 -8.64
C LEU A 102 3.91 2.03 -8.50
N ASN A 103 4.38 3.28 -8.48
CA ASN A 103 3.53 4.48 -8.48
C ASN A 103 3.97 5.42 -9.63
N SER A 104 4.65 6.52 -9.32
CA SER A 104 5.01 7.57 -10.29
C SER A 104 5.79 7.08 -11.51
N ALA A 105 6.63 6.06 -11.36
CA ALA A 105 7.37 5.47 -12.47
C ALA A 105 6.45 4.78 -13.48
N ALA A 106 5.41 4.09 -13.00
CA ALA A 106 4.41 3.45 -13.85
C ALA A 106 3.56 4.49 -14.59
N LEU A 107 3.20 5.61 -13.94
CA LEU A 107 2.50 6.71 -14.61
C LEU A 107 3.34 7.38 -15.70
N ALA A 108 4.65 7.52 -15.46
CA ALA A 108 5.58 8.09 -16.45
C ALA A 108 5.89 7.13 -17.62
N ARG A 109 5.90 5.83 -17.35
CA ARG A 109 6.18 4.76 -18.33
C ARG A 109 5.33 3.53 -18.02
N PRO A 110 4.10 3.46 -18.51
CA PRO A 110 3.17 2.35 -18.22
C PRO A 110 3.68 0.98 -18.66
N GLU A 111 4.55 0.91 -19.67
CA GLU A 111 5.20 -0.32 -20.14
C GLU A 111 5.99 -1.02 -19.03
N LEU A 112 6.45 -0.29 -18.02
CA LEU A 112 7.16 -0.84 -16.87
C LEU A 112 6.33 -1.91 -16.13
N ILE A 113 5.00 -1.74 -16.08
CA ILE A 113 4.09 -2.72 -15.50
C ILE A 113 4.12 -4.02 -16.33
N SER A 114 4.01 -3.89 -17.65
CA SER A 114 3.98 -5.05 -18.56
C SER A 114 5.32 -5.81 -18.55
N GLU A 115 6.43 -5.09 -18.54
CA GLU A 115 7.77 -5.69 -18.47
C GLU A 115 7.98 -6.44 -17.14
N GLY A 116 7.55 -5.85 -16.02
CA GLY A 116 7.59 -6.49 -14.71
C GLY A 116 6.69 -7.73 -14.65
N ALA A 117 5.44 -7.61 -15.11
CA ALA A 117 4.48 -8.71 -15.13
C ALA A 117 4.95 -9.88 -16.01
N GLN A 118 5.54 -9.58 -17.17
CA GLN A 118 6.10 -10.61 -18.07
C GLN A 118 7.28 -11.35 -17.42
N LYS A 119 8.12 -10.65 -16.66
CA LYS A 119 9.33 -11.24 -16.07
C LYS A 119 9.07 -11.96 -14.75
N PHE A 120 8.18 -11.44 -13.91
CA PHE A 120 7.97 -11.92 -12.54
C PHE A 120 6.58 -12.49 -12.28
N GLY A 121 5.63 -12.30 -13.20
CA GLY A 121 4.22 -12.65 -13.05
C GLY A 121 3.40 -11.49 -12.47
N ASN A 122 2.12 -11.43 -12.86
CA ASN A 122 1.20 -10.38 -12.42
C ASN A 122 1.08 -10.31 -10.89
N GLN A 123 1.11 -11.48 -10.21
CA GLN A 123 0.99 -11.59 -8.76
C GLN A 123 2.09 -10.84 -7.98
N CYS A 124 3.23 -10.56 -8.62
CA CYS A 124 4.31 -9.77 -8.02
C CYS A 124 4.15 -8.26 -8.24
N MET A 125 3.19 -7.84 -9.08
CA MET A 125 3.03 -6.46 -9.52
C MET A 125 1.88 -5.78 -8.78
N VAL A 126 2.21 -4.87 -7.87
CA VAL A 126 1.25 -3.97 -7.23
C VAL A 126 1.37 -2.60 -7.88
N VAL A 127 0.26 -1.99 -8.27
CA VAL A 127 0.25 -0.58 -8.70
C VAL A 127 -0.40 0.26 -7.60
N ALA A 128 0.40 1.15 -7.03
CA ALA A 128 -0.07 2.13 -6.04
C ALA A 128 -0.66 3.34 -6.77
N ILE A 129 -1.84 3.78 -6.33
CA ILE A 129 -2.60 4.87 -6.93
C ILE A 129 -3.01 5.85 -5.82
N ASP A 130 -2.39 7.03 -5.79
CA ASP A 130 -2.80 8.11 -4.90
C ASP A 130 -3.89 8.92 -5.58
N VAL A 131 -5.07 8.92 -4.99
CA VAL A 131 -6.30 9.47 -5.59
C VAL A 131 -6.79 10.66 -4.81
N LYS A 132 -7.15 11.74 -5.50
CA LYS A 132 -7.80 12.90 -4.91
C LYS A 132 -8.97 13.35 -5.75
N THR A 133 -10.05 13.78 -5.08
CA THR A 133 -11.22 14.37 -5.73
C THR A 133 -10.88 15.78 -6.24
N ASP A 134 -11.17 16.01 -7.51
CA ASP A 134 -11.12 17.34 -8.10
C ASP A 134 -12.37 18.11 -7.69
N SER A 135 -12.19 19.26 -7.06
CA SER A 135 -13.30 20.05 -6.49
C SER A 135 -14.22 20.68 -7.53
N GLU A 136 -13.74 20.87 -8.77
CA GLU A 136 -14.52 21.49 -9.84
C GLU A 136 -15.39 20.47 -10.57
N THR A 137 -14.85 19.29 -10.81
CA THR A 137 -15.50 18.25 -11.62
C THR A 137 -16.15 17.14 -10.78
N GLY A 138 -15.75 17.00 -9.51
CA GLY A 138 -16.17 15.89 -8.66
C GLY A 138 -15.55 14.53 -9.03
N LYS A 139 -14.65 14.51 -10.02
CA LYS A 139 -13.96 13.31 -10.47
C LYS A 139 -12.71 13.03 -9.65
N TRP A 140 -12.28 11.78 -9.65
CA TRP A 140 -11.03 11.34 -9.02
C TRP A 140 -9.88 11.39 -10.02
N TYR A 141 -8.78 12.06 -9.64
CA TYR A 141 -7.53 12.10 -10.40
C TYR A 141 -6.39 11.47 -9.64
N VAL A 142 -5.45 10.91 -10.41
CA VAL A 142 -4.22 10.33 -9.87
C VAL A 142 -3.21 11.43 -9.59
N TYR A 143 -2.55 11.34 -8.43
CA TYR A 143 -1.49 12.25 -8.02
C TYR A 143 -0.16 11.51 -7.92
N THR A 144 0.92 12.25 -8.07
CA THR A 144 2.30 11.76 -8.02
C THR A 144 3.13 12.60 -7.04
N HIS A 145 4.41 12.20 -6.85
CA HIS A 145 5.34 12.94 -6.00
C HIS A 145 4.83 13.15 -4.56
N GLY A 146 4.29 12.09 -3.95
CA GLY A 146 3.71 12.18 -2.59
C GLY A 146 2.49 13.11 -2.55
N GLY A 147 1.64 13.04 -3.57
CA GLY A 147 0.39 13.81 -3.63
C GLY A 147 0.53 15.27 -4.06
N ARG A 148 1.73 15.71 -4.50
CA ARG A 148 1.98 17.12 -4.81
C ARG A 148 1.64 17.52 -6.23
N LYS A 149 1.61 16.56 -7.17
CA LYS A 149 1.40 16.84 -8.59
C LYS A 149 0.24 15.99 -9.12
N ARG A 150 -0.84 16.66 -9.56
CA ARG A 150 -1.92 16.02 -10.31
C ARG A 150 -1.40 15.53 -11.65
N SER A 151 -1.76 14.33 -12.04
CA SER A 151 -1.57 13.81 -13.40
C SER A 151 -2.78 14.11 -14.27
N ASP A 152 -2.66 13.82 -15.57
CA ASP A 152 -3.80 13.91 -16.51
C ASP A 152 -4.71 12.68 -16.44
N TRP A 153 -4.37 11.67 -15.67
CA TRP A 153 -5.14 10.45 -15.55
C TRP A 153 -6.28 10.57 -14.55
N GLU A 154 -7.51 10.31 -15.01
CA GLU A 154 -8.61 9.97 -14.11
C GLU A 154 -8.31 8.61 -13.45
N ALA A 155 -8.65 8.47 -12.15
CA ALA A 155 -8.27 7.28 -11.36
C ALA A 155 -8.82 5.98 -11.93
N LEU A 156 -10.08 5.99 -12.40
CA LEU A 156 -10.72 4.80 -12.98
C LEU A 156 -10.07 4.38 -14.31
N ALA A 157 -9.71 5.36 -15.15
CA ALA A 157 -9.02 5.10 -16.41
C ALA A 157 -7.63 4.53 -16.17
N TRP A 158 -6.90 5.09 -15.21
CA TRP A 158 -5.58 4.58 -14.85
C TRP A 158 -5.63 3.19 -14.22
N ALA A 159 -6.61 2.91 -13.36
CA ALA A 159 -6.78 1.57 -12.78
C ALA A 159 -7.00 0.50 -13.88
N LYS A 160 -7.86 0.78 -14.86
CA LYS A 160 -8.06 -0.10 -16.02
C LYS A 160 -6.78 -0.31 -16.83
N GLU A 161 -6.07 0.77 -17.12
CA GLU A 161 -4.80 0.72 -17.86
C GLU A 161 -3.76 -0.10 -17.11
N ALA A 162 -3.60 0.11 -15.80
CA ALA A 162 -2.65 -0.65 -14.99
C ALA A 162 -2.97 -2.15 -14.98
N VAL A 163 -4.23 -2.52 -14.83
CA VAL A 163 -4.68 -3.92 -14.86
C VAL A 163 -4.48 -4.53 -16.25
N SER A 164 -4.82 -3.82 -17.32
CA SER A 164 -4.61 -4.28 -18.70
C SER A 164 -3.13 -4.55 -19.02
N ARG A 165 -2.23 -3.87 -18.32
CA ARG A 165 -0.78 -4.04 -18.46
C ARG A 165 -0.20 -5.12 -17.56
N GLY A 166 -0.99 -5.72 -16.69
CA GLY A 166 -0.57 -6.84 -15.86
C GLY A 166 -0.36 -6.52 -14.38
N ALA A 167 -0.92 -5.41 -13.87
CA ALA A 167 -1.03 -5.24 -12.43
C ALA A 167 -1.88 -6.37 -11.84
N GLY A 168 -1.33 -7.11 -10.89
CA GLY A 168 -2.04 -8.20 -10.21
C GLY A 168 -2.78 -7.74 -8.96
N GLU A 169 -2.52 -6.52 -8.50
CA GLU A 169 -3.15 -5.91 -7.32
C GLU A 169 -3.05 -4.38 -7.40
N LEU A 170 -4.05 -3.68 -6.90
CA LEU A 170 -4.06 -2.23 -6.76
C LEU A 170 -4.00 -1.83 -5.29
N LEU A 171 -3.09 -0.93 -4.93
CA LEU A 171 -3.03 -0.27 -3.63
C LEU A 171 -3.54 1.17 -3.82
N VAL A 172 -4.77 1.43 -3.41
CA VAL A 172 -5.42 2.72 -3.68
C VAL A 172 -5.53 3.55 -2.41
N THR A 173 -4.87 4.71 -2.40
CA THR A 173 -4.90 5.66 -1.29
C THR A 173 -5.83 6.83 -1.62
N SER A 174 -6.92 6.99 -0.86
CA SER A 174 -7.72 8.21 -0.91
C SER A 174 -7.00 9.32 -0.14
N MET A 175 -6.44 10.29 -0.86
CA MET A 175 -5.77 11.45 -0.25
C MET A 175 -6.74 12.36 0.50
N ASP A 176 -8.03 12.36 0.12
CA ASP A 176 -9.07 13.12 0.81
C ASP A 176 -9.36 12.55 2.20
N LYS A 177 -9.03 11.27 2.41
CA LYS A 177 -9.23 10.55 3.68
C LYS A 177 -7.93 10.35 4.45
N ASP A 178 -6.78 10.35 3.78
CA ASP A 178 -5.50 10.04 4.43
C ASP A 178 -5.17 11.00 5.56
N GLY A 179 -4.80 10.44 6.72
CA GLY A 179 -4.51 11.18 7.94
C GLY A 179 -5.73 11.76 8.69
N THR A 180 -6.94 11.69 8.13
CA THR A 180 -8.15 12.28 8.73
C THR A 180 -8.78 11.42 9.82
N LYS A 181 -8.51 10.11 9.84
CA LYS A 181 -9.17 9.12 10.72
C LYS A 181 -10.71 9.13 10.62
N SER A 182 -11.27 9.54 9.47
CA SER A 182 -12.71 9.69 9.23
C SER A 182 -13.37 8.53 8.47
N GLY A 183 -12.65 7.42 8.32
CA GLY A 183 -13.07 6.23 7.57
C GLY A 183 -12.50 6.20 6.16
N PHE A 184 -12.47 4.98 5.60
CA PHE A 184 -12.03 4.75 4.21
C PHE A 184 -13.02 5.35 3.20
N ASP A 185 -12.57 5.60 1.98
CA ASP A 185 -13.39 6.15 0.91
C ASP A 185 -14.23 5.05 0.22
N ILE A 186 -15.32 4.67 0.87
CA ILE A 186 -16.22 3.59 0.41
C ILE A 186 -16.70 3.84 -1.03
N LYS A 187 -17.03 5.10 -1.37
CA LYS A 187 -17.51 5.44 -2.70
C LYS A 187 -16.46 5.19 -3.77
N LEU A 188 -15.21 5.58 -3.51
CA LEU A 188 -14.09 5.35 -4.43
C LEU A 188 -13.91 3.86 -4.71
N TYR A 189 -13.86 3.03 -3.65
CA TYR A 189 -13.62 1.59 -3.81
C TYR A 189 -14.78 0.88 -4.52
N LYS A 190 -16.03 1.16 -4.18
CA LYS A 190 -17.20 0.65 -4.91
C LYS A 190 -17.13 0.95 -6.41
N THR A 191 -16.74 2.18 -6.76
CA THR A 191 -16.65 2.58 -8.17
C THR A 191 -15.47 1.91 -8.88
N LEU A 192 -14.34 1.69 -8.19
CA LEU A 192 -13.21 0.97 -8.75
C LEU A 192 -13.53 -0.50 -9.03
N GLU A 193 -14.25 -1.17 -8.13
CA GLU A 193 -14.67 -2.56 -8.26
C GLU A 193 -15.59 -2.81 -9.45
N GLU A 194 -16.31 -1.80 -9.93
CA GLU A 194 -17.13 -1.88 -11.14
C GLU A 194 -16.29 -1.94 -12.43
N VAL A 195 -15.00 -1.57 -12.36
CA VAL A 195 -14.18 -1.35 -13.54
C VAL A 195 -12.91 -2.20 -13.60
N VAL A 196 -12.53 -2.85 -12.48
CA VAL A 196 -11.38 -3.77 -12.41
C VAL A 196 -11.76 -5.02 -11.62
N ASP A 197 -11.10 -6.14 -11.94
CA ASP A 197 -11.35 -7.48 -11.37
C ASP A 197 -10.18 -8.02 -10.53
N VAL A 198 -9.13 -7.22 -10.33
CA VAL A 198 -7.99 -7.57 -9.47
C VAL A 198 -8.23 -7.17 -8.02
N PRO A 199 -7.56 -7.82 -7.06
CA PRO A 199 -7.58 -7.41 -5.66
C PRO A 199 -7.27 -5.93 -5.46
N ILE A 200 -8.04 -5.28 -4.57
CA ILE A 200 -7.82 -3.88 -4.17
C ILE A 200 -7.48 -3.84 -2.69
N ILE A 201 -6.42 -3.12 -2.34
CA ILE A 201 -6.06 -2.74 -0.97
C ILE A 201 -6.54 -1.30 -0.75
N ALA A 202 -7.43 -1.11 0.24
CA ALA A 202 -7.90 0.20 0.64
C ALA A 202 -6.88 0.88 1.56
N SER A 203 -6.57 2.14 1.30
CA SER A 203 -5.63 2.96 2.07
C SER A 203 -6.15 4.39 2.26
N GLY A 204 -5.84 4.97 3.42
CA GLY A 204 -6.25 6.33 3.82
C GLY A 204 -7.60 6.38 4.55
N GLY A 205 -7.60 7.00 5.74
CA GLY A 205 -8.78 7.26 6.54
C GLY A 205 -9.02 6.33 7.73
N ALA A 206 -8.23 5.28 7.90
CA ALA A 206 -8.35 4.38 9.04
C ALA A 206 -8.19 5.12 10.38
N GLY A 207 -9.13 4.90 11.31
CA GLY A 207 -9.09 5.55 12.63
C GLY A 207 -9.74 4.73 13.73
N THR A 208 -10.72 3.89 13.40
CA THR A 208 -11.43 3.03 14.36
C THR A 208 -11.67 1.64 13.77
N VAL A 209 -11.97 0.66 14.62
CA VAL A 209 -12.36 -0.69 14.18
C VAL A 209 -13.57 -0.65 13.25
N GLN A 210 -14.53 0.25 13.52
CA GLN A 210 -15.73 0.38 12.69
C GLN A 210 -15.39 0.73 11.25
N HIS A 211 -14.36 1.54 11.00
CA HIS A 211 -13.93 1.89 9.64
C HIS A 211 -13.47 0.67 8.83
N PHE A 212 -12.83 -0.32 9.50
CA PHE A 212 -12.47 -1.59 8.86
C PHE A 212 -13.70 -2.47 8.61
N ILE A 213 -14.65 -2.51 9.57
CA ILE A 213 -15.93 -3.22 9.39
C ILE A 213 -16.65 -2.64 8.17
N ASP A 214 -16.80 -1.32 8.09
CA ASP A 214 -17.50 -0.63 7.02
C ASP A 214 -16.87 -0.93 5.65
N VAL A 215 -15.55 -0.75 5.50
CA VAL A 215 -14.89 -0.99 4.22
C VAL A 215 -14.98 -2.45 3.77
N PHE A 216 -14.88 -3.41 4.68
CA PHE A 216 -14.96 -4.83 4.33
C PHE A 216 -16.37 -5.35 4.10
N THR A 217 -17.38 -4.72 4.67
CA THR A 217 -18.80 -5.11 4.49
C THR A 217 -19.44 -4.40 3.31
N GLU A 218 -19.06 -3.14 3.09
CA GLU A 218 -19.67 -2.33 2.05
C GLU A 218 -18.97 -2.42 0.69
N THR A 219 -17.75 -2.97 0.65
CA THR A 219 -16.94 -3.10 -0.58
C THR A 219 -16.37 -4.51 -0.72
N GLY A 220 -15.92 -4.84 -1.92
CA GLY A 220 -15.21 -6.09 -2.23
C GLY A 220 -13.70 -6.03 -1.94
N VAL A 221 -13.14 -4.92 -1.43
CA VAL A 221 -11.70 -4.81 -1.19
C VAL A 221 -11.17 -6.00 -0.39
N THR A 222 -9.99 -6.45 -0.74
CA THR A 222 -9.39 -7.69 -0.19
C THR A 222 -8.42 -7.43 0.95
N GLY A 223 -8.01 -6.18 1.13
CA GLY A 223 -7.11 -5.75 2.19
C GLY A 223 -7.36 -4.32 2.61
N ALA A 224 -7.02 -3.99 3.84
CA ALA A 224 -7.03 -2.62 4.35
C ALA A 224 -5.66 -2.30 4.94
N LEU A 225 -5.08 -1.20 4.47
CA LEU A 225 -3.77 -0.71 4.86
C LEU A 225 -3.92 0.44 5.84
N ALA A 226 -3.16 0.40 6.92
CA ALA A 226 -3.04 1.49 7.87
C ALA A 226 -1.62 1.59 8.43
N ALA A 227 -1.25 2.76 8.92
CA ALA A 227 0.07 3.02 9.48
C ALA A 227 -0.03 3.59 10.90
N SER A 228 -0.40 4.86 11.06
CA SER A 228 -0.33 5.59 12.34
C SER A 228 -1.07 4.92 13.48
N ILE A 229 -2.27 4.40 13.24
CA ILE A 229 -3.09 3.75 14.29
C ILE A 229 -2.42 2.49 14.86
N PHE A 230 -1.61 1.79 14.06
CA PHE A 230 -0.84 0.63 14.50
C PHE A 230 0.48 1.08 15.14
N HIS A 231 1.22 2.03 14.53
CA HIS A 231 2.50 2.51 15.07
C HIS A 231 2.38 3.15 16.45
N PHE A 232 1.28 3.86 16.69
CA PHE A 232 1.04 4.53 17.99
C PHE A 232 0.22 3.67 18.96
N GLY A 233 -0.06 2.41 18.61
CA GLY A 233 -0.78 1.49 19.48
C GLY A 233 -2.24 1.90 19.78
N GLU A 234 -2.85 2.72 18.91
CA GLU A 234 -4.25 3.14 19.06
C GLU A 234 -5.21 1.97 18.85
N ILE A 235 -4.83 1.03 17.97
CA ILE A 235 -5.55 -0.22 17.70
C ILE A 235 -4.50 -1.33 17.59
N SER A 236 -4.67 -2.41 18.35
CA SER A 236 -3.86 -3.62 18.19
C SER A 236 -4.44 -4.50 17.06
N ILE A 237 -3.57 -5.15 16.30
CA ILE A 237 -4.01 -6.04 15.20
C ILE A 237 -4.81 -7.23 15.74
N PRO A 238 -4.42 -7.90 16.85
CA PRO A 238 -5.22 -8.97 17.42
C PRO A 238 -6.64 -8.55 17.82
N ASP A 239 -6.79 -7.38 18.47
CA ASP A 239 -8.10 -6.87 18.86
C ASP A 239 -8.95 -6.51 17.64
N LEU A 240 -8.33 -5.87 16.63
CA LEU A 240 -9.00 -5.56 15.37
C LEU A 240 -9.55 -6.84 14.72
N LYS A 241 -8.71 -7.87 14.56
CA LYS A 241 -9.11 -9.15 13.95
C LYS A 241 -10.19 -9.86 14.77
N SER A 242 -10.12 -9.81 16.10
CA SER A 242 -11.15 -10.36 16.98
C SER A 242 -12.51 -9.69 16.74
N GLN A 243 -12.55 -8.36 16.66
CA GLN A 243 -13.78 -7.60 16.41
C GLN A 243 -14.31 -7.80 14.98
N LEU A 244 -13.43 -7.90 13.98
CA LEU A 244 -13.82 -8.25 12.61
C LEU A 244 -14.47 -9.63 12.53
N LYS A 245 -13.89 -10.64 13.20
CA LYS A 245 -14.48 -11.98 13.30
C LYS A 245 -15.85 -11.94 13.99
N ALA A 246 -16.00 -11.17 15.08
CA ALA A 246 -17.27 -10.99 15.76
C ALA A 246 -18.33 -10.31 14.86
N ALA A 247 -17.92 -9.44 13.95
CA ALA A 247 -18.78 -8.82 12.93
C ALA A 247 -19.07 -9.75 11.72
N GLY A 248 -18.61 -11.01 11.74
CA GLY A 248 -18.82 -11.96 10.65
C GLY A 248 -17.90 -11.81 9.45
N ILE A 249 -16.82 -11.02 9.56
CA ILE A 249 -15.85 -10.81 8.51
C ILE A 249 -14.75 -11.87 8.63
N ALA A 250 -14.53 -12.62 7.54
CA ALA A 250 -13.46 -13.61 7.50
C ALA A 250 -12.11 -12.89 7.41
N VAL A 251 -11.28 -13.03 8.45
CA VAL A 251 -9.87 -12.58 8.49
C VAL A 251 -8.99 -13.77 8.85
N ARG A 252 -7.73 -13.73 8.41
CA ARG A 252 -6.73 -14.77 8.74
C ARG A 252 -6.41 -14.80 10.23
#